data_f535426edb4246fe74d941828cab58e8
#
_entry.id   f535426edb4246fe74d941828cab58e8
#
_cell.length_a   1.000
_cell.length_b   1.000
_cell.length_c   1.000
_cell.angle_alpha   90.00
_cell.angle_beta   90.00
_cell.angle_gamma   90.00
#
_symmetry.space_group_name_H-M   'P 1'
#
loop_
_entity.id
_entity.type
_entity.pdbx_description
1 polymer ?
#
loop_
_entity_poly.entity_id
_entity_poly.type
_entity_poly.pdbx_seq_one_letter_code
_entity_poly.pdbx_strand_id
1 'polypeptide(L)'
;MVVQHNLTAMNTNRQLGLTTSAQAKSTEKLSSGYKVNRAGDDAAGLTISEKMRSQIRGLNKASENAQNGVSLVQTAEGALNEAHAILQRMNEIATQAANDTNTTADRGAIKKELTQLSTE
;
A
#
# COMPACT_ATOMS: atom_id res chain seq x y z
N MET A 1 22.86 9.47 69.49
CA MET A 1 21.93 9.64 68.39
C MET A 1 22.51 10.64 67.42
N VAL A 2 22.81 10.25 66.21
CA VAL A 2 23.28 11.17 65.13
C VAL A 2 22.05 11.64 64.40
N VAL A 3 21.47 12.77 64.82
CA VAL A 3 20.21 13.29 64.26
C VAL A 3 20.45 14.18 63.01
N GLN A 4 21.64 14.82 62.90
CA GLN A 4 21.92 15.79 61.84
C GLN A 4 22.63 15.22 60.60
N HIS A 5 23.26 14.06 60.70
CA HIS A 5 24.02 13.48 59.56
C HIS A 5 23.84 11.93 59.56
N ASN A 6 22.64 11.46 59.26
CA ASN A 6 22.40 10.02 59.10
C ASN A 6 22.82 9.59 57.67
N LEU A 7 24.12 9.34 57.52
CA LEU A 7 24.72 8.89 56.26
C LEU A 7 24.12 7.59 55.72
N THR A 8 23.68 6.68 56.65
CA THR A 8 23.03 5.44 56.25
C THR A 8 21.68 5.69 55.60
N ALA A 9 20.84 6.56 56.18
CA ALA A 9 19.56 6.94 55.59
C ALA A 9 19.72 7.67 54.23
N MET A 10 20.70 8.57 54.13
CA MET A 10 21.01 9.27 52.86
C MET A 10 21.46 8.28 51.77
N ASN A 11 22.34 7.32 52.11
CA ASN A 11 22.80 6.31 51.15
C ASN A 11 21.66 5.36 50.75
N THR A 12 20.80 4.96 51.66
CA THR A 12 19.62 4.13 51.36
C THR A 12 18.66 4.88 50.41
N ASN A 13 18.41 6.16 50.67
CA ASN A 13 17.54 6.98 49.80
C ASN A 13 18.14 7.13 48.41
N ARG A 14 19.46 7.36 48.28
CA ARG A 14 20.15 7.39 46.98
C ARG A 14 20.02 6.05 46.27
N GLN A 15 20.21 4.93 46.97
CA GLN A 15 20.09 3.58 46.41
C GLN A 15 18.65 3.29 45.94
N LEU A 16 17.65 3.72 46.68
CA LEU A 16 16.26 3.64 46.32
C LEU A 16 15.98 4.41 45.02
N GLY A 17 16.50 5.64 44.89
CA GLY A 17 16.39 6.45 43.68
C GLY A 17 16.98 5.77 42.45
N LEU A 18 18.17 5.15 42.60
CA LEU A 18 18.82 4.41 41.50
C LEU A 18 17.99 3.20 41.06
N THR A 19 17.48 2.43 42.06
CA THR A 19 16.64 1.25 41.79
C THR A 19 15.32 1.63 41.10
N THR A 20 14.67 2.68 41.59
CA THR A 20 13.42 3.20 40.97
C THR A 20 13.64 3.65 39.54
N SER A 21 14.77 4.36 39.26
CA SER A 21 15.13 4.76 37.91
C SER A 21 15.39 3.56 36.99
N ALA A 22 16.09 2.53 37.48
CA ALA A 22 16.36 1.31 36.72
C ALA A 22 15.06 0.54 36.40
N GLN A 23 14.17 0.46 37.40
CA GLN A 23 12.86 -0.15 37.25
C GLN A 23 12.00 0.59 36.21
N ALA A 24 11.96 1.91 36.27
CA ALA A 24 11.22 2.73 35.32
C ALA A 24 11.72 2.49 33.88
N LYS A 25 13.03 2.45 33.66
CA LYS A 25 13.62 2.13 32.34
C LYS A 25 13.25 0.72 31.86
N SER A 26 13.28 -0.26 32.75
CA SER A 26 12.90 -1.64 32.38
C SER A 26 11.42 -1.73 32.03
N THR A 27 10.57 -1.06 32.78
CA THR A 27 9.12 -0.99 32.53
C THR A 27 8.83 -0.27 31.21
N GLU A 28 9.55 0.82 30.89
CA GLU A 28 9.43 1.54 29.61
C GLU A 28 9.75 0.62 28.42
N LYS A 29 10.85 -0.14 28.50
CA LYS A 29 11.24 -1.11 27.47
C LYS A 29 10.25 -2.25 27.32
N LEU A 30 9.74 -2.75 28.44
CA LEU A 30 8.75 -3.83 28.44
C LEU A 30 7.41 -3.38 27.84
N SER A 31 6.95 -2.19 28.21
CA SER A 31 5.70 -1.59 27.73
C SER A 31 5.75 -1.24 26.23
N SER A 32 6.88 -0.69 25.77
CA SER A 32 7.06 -0.34 24.35
C SER A 32 7.38 -1.54 23.45
N GLY A 33 7.95 -2.61 24.00
CA GLY A 33 8.47 -3.74 23.27
C GLY A 33 9.76 -3.45 22.49
N TYR A 34 10.32 -2.24 22.62
CA TYR A 34 11.56 -1.85 21.95
C TYR A 34 12.74 -1.82 22.90
N LYS A 35 13.90 -2.28 22.40
CA LYS A 35 15.17 -2.23 23.14
C LYS A 35 15.70 -0.79 23.27
N VAL A 36 15.48 0.04 22.24
CA VAL A 36 15.91 1.44 22.16
C VAL A 36 14.67 2.32 21.98
N ASN A 37 14.36 3.12 23.00
CA ASN A 37 13.20 4.03 22.98
C ASN A 37 13.60 5.49 22.81
N ARG A 38 14.80 5.86 23.28
CA ARG A 38 15.28 7.23 23.26
C ARG A 38 16.68 7.30 22.66
N ALA A 39 17.00 8.45 22.07
CA ALA A 39 18.35 8.71 21.55
C ALA A 39 19.45 8.56 22.63
N GLY A 40 19.10 8.81 23.89
CA GLY A 40 20.01 8.62 25.03
C GLY A 40 20.33 7.16 25.35
N ASP A 41 19.57 6.19 24.86
CA ASP A 41 19.85 4.75 25.07
C ASP A 41 20.88 4.25 24.03
N ASP A 42 20.68 4.60 22.77
CA ASP A 42 21.58 4.28 21.64
C ASP A 42 21.20 5.15 20.42
N ALA A 43 21.93 6.24 20.24
CA ALA A 43 21.68 7.18 19.14
C ALA A 43 21.95 6.55 17.76
N ALA A 44 23.01 5.73 17.67
CA ALA A 44 23.38 5.07 16.40
C ALA A 44 22.34 4.01 16.02
N GLY A 45 21.95 3.16 16.93
CA GLY A 45 20.93 2.14 16.74
C GLY A 45 19.56 2.73 16.42
N LEU A 46 19.18 3.84 17.07
CA LEU A 46 17.92 4.54 16.76
C LEU A 46 17.91 5.09 15.34
N THR A 47 19.01 5.74 14.90
CA THR A 47 19.13 6.27 13.54
C THR A 47 19.03 5.19 12.49
N ILE A 48 19.66 4.04 12.68
CA ILE A 48 19.59 2.89 11.77
C ILE A 48 18.17 2.35 11.74
N SER A 49 17.54 2.17 12.89
CA SER A 49 16.18 1.67 13.02
C SER A 49 15.16 2.57 12.30
N GLU A 50 15.24 3.89 12.49
CA GLU A 50 14.34 4.83 11.81
C GLU A 50 14.59 4.90 10.30
N LYS A 51 15.84 4.78 9.86
CA LYS A 51 16.17 4.67 8.43
C LYS A 51 15.55 3.39 7.83
N MET A 52 15.70 2.26 8.50
CA MET A 52 15.08 1.00 8.05
C MET A 52 13.55 1.08 8.02
N ARG A 53 12.92 1.67 9.03
CA ARG A 53 11.48 1.90 9.04
C ARG A 53 11.02 2.79 7.90
N SER A 54 11.79 3.84 7.61
CA SER A 54 11.50 4.71 6.46
C SER A 54 11.59 3.95 5.13
N GLN A 55 12.62 3.12 4.97
CA GLN A 55 12.76 2.26 3.78
C GLN A 55 11.62 1.25 3.65
N ILE A 56 11.21 0.59 4.74
CA ILE A 56 10.08 -0.35 4.75
C ILE A 56 8.79 0.36 4.33
N ARG A 57 8.50 1.53 4.90
CA ARG A 57 7.34 2.32 4.49
C ARG A 57 7.39 2.74 3.02
N GLY A 58 8.58 3.12 2.54
CA GLY A 58 8.79 3.45 1.12
C GLY A 58 8.57 2.26 0.19
N LEU A 59 9.10 1.08 0.54
CA LEU A 59 8.91 -0.15 -0.23
C LEU A 59 7.46 -0.62 -0.23
N ASN A 60 6.78 -0.55 0.91
CA ASN A 60 5.36 -0.88 0.99
C ASN A 60 4.53 0.04 0.08
N LYS A 61 4.83 1.35 0.08
CA LYS A 61 4.15 2.30 -0.80
C LYS A 61 4.48 2.08 -2.27
N ALA A 62 5.71 1.72 -2.59
CA ALA A 62 6.10 1.34 -3.95
C ALA A 62 5.36 0.07 -4.43
N SER A 63 5.21 -0.93 -3.56
CA SER A 63 4.43 -2.13 -3.86
C SER A 63 2.95 -1.81 -4.11
N GLU A 64 2.35 -0.96 -3.28
CA GLU A 64 0.98 -0.49 -3.47
C GLU A 64 0.81 0.28 -4.80
N ASN A 65 1.75 1.16 -5.12
CA ASN A 65 1.74 1.88 -6.38
C ASN A 65 1.88 0.95 -7.59
N ALA A 66 2.70 -0.09 -7.49
CA ALA A 66 2.83 -1.10 -8.54
C ALA A 66 1.52 -1.87 -8.74
N GLN A 67 0.83 -2.25 -7.65
CA GLN A 67 -0.48 -2.90 -7.73
C GLN A 67 -1.53 -1.99 -8.36
N ASN A 68 -1.53 -0.70 -8.02
CA ASN A 68 -2.41 0.28 -8.65
C ASN A 68 -2.12 0.42 -10.15
N GLY A 69 -0.84 0.38 -10.53
CA GLY A 69 -0.42 0.36 -11.94
C GLY A 69 -0.93 -0.88 -12.69
N VAL A 70 -0.82 -2.06 -12.08
CA VAL A 70 -1.38 -3.31 -12.63
C VAL A 70 -2.90 -3.19 -12.82
N SER A 71 -3.61 -2.68 -11.82
CA SER A 71 -5.07 -2.50 -11.89
C SER A 71 -5.48 -1.54 -13.01
N LEU A 72 -4.72 -0.48 -13.23
CA LEU A 72 -4.93 0.46 -14.33
C LEU A 72 -4.76 -0.24 -15.69
N VAL A 73 -3.69 -1.03 -15.84
CA VAL A 73 -3.44 -1.78 -17.08
C VAL A 73 -4.55 -2.82 -17.31
N GLN A 74 -4.98 -3.54 -16.27
CA GLN A 74 -6.08 -4.51 -16.38
C GLN A 74 -7.40 -3.84 -16.80
N THR A 75 -7.69 -2.64 -16.30
CA THR A 75 -8.87 -1.88 -16.71
C THR A 75 -8.78 -1.46 -18.19
N ALA A 76 -7.61 -1.00 -18.61
CA ALA A 76 -7.38 -0.65 -20.03
C ALA A 76 -7.45 -1.88 -20.94
N GLU A 77 -6.92 -3.03 -20.50
CA GLU A 77 -7.01 -4.30 -21.21
C GLU A 77 -8.45 -4.75 -21.36
N GLY A 78 -9.27 -4.62 -20.31
CA GLY A 78 -10.71 -4.90 -20.38
C GLY A 78 -11.40 -4.06 -21.45
N ALA A 79 -11.16 -2.75 -21.46
CA ALA A 79 -11.75 -1.85 -22.47
C ALA A 79 -11.28 -2.19 -23.90
N LEU A 80 -10.01 -2.55 -24.08
CA LEU A 80 -9.48 -2.96 -25.38
C LEU A 80 -10.07 -4.29 -25.84
N ASN A 81 -10.35 -5.22 -24.94
CA ASN A 81 -11.01 -6.49 -25.27
C ASN A 81 -12.44 -6.26 -25.79
N GLU A 82 -13.20 -5.35 -25.16
CA GLU A 82 -14.54 -4.96 -25.66
C GLU A 82 -14.45 -4.30 -27.04
N ALA A 83 -13.54 -3.36 -27.21
CA ALA A 83 -13.32 -2.74 -28.53
C ALA A 83 -12.94 -3.78 -29.60
N HIS A 84 -12.14 -4.79 -29.23
CA HIS A 84 -11.77 -5.87 -30.14
C HIS A 84 -12.97 -6.75 -30.52
N ALA A 85 -13.83 -7.06 -29.55
CA ALA A 85 -15.06 -7.80 -29.77
C ALA A 85 -16.02 -7.05 -30.72
N ILE A 86 -16.17 -5.74 -30.54
CA ILE A 86 -16.96 -4.88 -31.42
C ILE A 86 -16.39 -4.88 -32.84
N LEU A 87 -15.08 -4.73 -33.00
CA LEU A 87 -14.42 -4.75 -34.30
C LEU A 87 -14.57 -6.11 -35.01
N GLN A 88 -14.46 -7.21 -34.28
CA GLN A 88 -14.72 -8.55 -34.82
C GLN A 88 -16.16 -8.67 -35.31
N ARG A 89 -17.13 -8.22 -34.51
CA ARG A 89 -18.55 -8.22 -34.89
C ARG A 89 -18.81 -7.35 -36.13
N MET A 90 -18.20 -6.18 -36.21
CA MET A 90 -18.27 -5.31 -37.41
C MET A 90 -17.73 -6.01 -38.67
N ASN A 91 -16.62 -6.76 -38.53
CA ASN A 91 -16.05 -7.51 -39.66
C ASN A 91 -16.96 -8.67 -40.11
N GLU A 92 -17.56 -9.39 -39.17
CA GLU A 92 -18.56 -10.44 -39.47
C GLU A 92 -19.74 -9.85 -40.26
N ILE A 93 -20.32 -8.76 -39.76
CA ILE A 93 -21.45 -8.07 -40.36
C ILE A 93 -21.08 -7.53 -41.75
N ALA A 94 -19.89 -6.96 -41.93
CA ALA A 94 -19.42 -6.48 -43.21
C ALA A 94 -19.27 -7.62 -44.23
N THR A 95 -18.72 -8.77 -43.77
CA THR A 95 -18.60 -9.97 -44.61
C THR A 95 -19.97 -10.53 -44.97
N GLN A 96 -20.93 -10.53 -44.05
CA GLN A 96 -22.30 -10.93 -44.33
C GLN A 96 -22.97 -9.99 -45.36
N ALA A 97 -22.79 -8.68 -45.23
CA ALA A 97 -23.32 -7.68 -46.15
C ALA A 97 -22.79 -7.85 -47.59
N ALA A 98 -21.56 -8.33 -47.75
CA ALA A 98 -20.92 -8.58 -49.03
C ALA A 98 -21.52 -9.77 -49.83
N ASN A 99 -22.32 -10.60 -49.17
CA ASN A 99 -22.95 -11.76 -49.79
C ASN A 99 -24.10 -11.30 -50.72
N ASP A 100 -24.11 -11.78 -51.95
CA ASP A 100 -25.10 -11.41 -52.97
C ASP A 100 -26.50 -12.06 -52.73
N THR A 101 -26.62 -12.95 -51.78
CA THR A 101 -27.91 -13.53 -51.35
C THR A 101 -28.79 -12.57 -50.56
N ASN A 102 -28.21 -11.46 -50.04
CA ASN A 102 -28.93 -10.47 -49.24
C ASN A 102 -29.75 -9.50 -50.11
N THR A 103 -31.01 -9.32 -49.74
CA THR A 103 -31.87 -8.31 -50.36
C THR A 103 -31.49 -6.89 -49.92
N THR A 104 -32.03 -5.88 -50.64
CA THR A 104 -31.79 -4.45 -50.29
C THR A 104 -32.33 -4.14 -48.86
N ALA A 105 -33.41 -4.79 -48.44
CA ALA A 105 -33.97 -4.63 -47.10
C ALA A 105 -33.06 -5.24 -46.01
N ASP A 106 -32.47 -6.41 -46.28
CA ASP A 106 -31.55 -7.09 -45.37
C ASP A 106 -30.24 -6.25 -45.19
N ARG A 107 -29.70 -5.74 -46.30
CA ARG A 107 -28.55 -4.83 -46.26
C ARG A 107 -28.85 -3.53 -45.48
N GLY A 108 -30.11 -3.05 -45.53
CA GLY A 108 -30.57 -1.92 -44.73
C GLY A 108 -30.58 -2.20 -43.22
N ALA A 109 -30.98 -3.41 -42.82
CA ALA A 109 -30.94 -3.86 -41.42
C ALA A 109 -29.49 -4.00 -40.94
N ILE A 110 -28.62 -4.64 -41.71
CA ILE A 110 -27.20 -4.79 -41.45
C ILE A 110 -26.50 -3.43 -41.26
N LYS A 111 -26.83 -2.45 -42.08
CA LYS A 111 -26.29 -1.08 -41.98
C LYS A 111 -26.68 -0.41 -40.66
N LYS A 112 -27.91 -0.62 -40.18
CA LYS A 112 -28.35 -0.10 -38.86
C LYS A 112 -27.57 -0.71 -37.71
N GLU A 113 -27.36 -2.03 -37.72
CA GLU A 113 -26.55 -2.73 -36.72
C GLU A 113 -25.11 -2.21 -36.74
N LEU A 114 -24.49 -2.04 -37.90
CA LEU A 114 -23.14 -1.50 -38.03
C LEU A 114 -23.03 -0.07 -37.46
N THR A 115 -24.08 0.75 -37.69
CA THR A 115 -24.12 2.12 -37.17
C THR A 115 -24.23 2.13 -35.64
N GLN A 116 -24.99 1.23 -35.06
CA GLN A 116 -25.06 1.08 -33.58
C GLN A 116 -23.71 0.71 -32.99
N LEU A 117 -23.05 -0.34 -33.51
CA LEU A 117 -21.74 -0.77 -33.08
C LEU A 117 -20.66 0.31 -33.23
N SER A 118 -20.82 1.23 -34.19
CA SER A 118 -19.88 2.34 -34.36
C SER A 118 -20.11 3.50 -33.39
N THR A 119 -21.22 3.54 -32.65
CA THR A 119 -21.55 4.56 -31.66
C THR A 119 -21.35 4.07 -30.24
N GLU A 120 -21.09 2.81 -30.03
CA GLU A 120 -20.78 2.16 -28.75
C GLU A 120 -19.30 2.29 -28.42
#